data_fe4abc1c0d0463c142c90357276bf427
#
_entry.id   fe4abc1c0d0463c142c90357276bf427
#
_cell.length_a   1.000
_cell.length_b   1.000
_cell.length_c   1.000
_cell.angle_alpha   90.00
_cell.angle_beta   90.00
_cell.angle_gamma   90.00
#
_symmetry.space_group_name_H-M   'P 1'
#
loop_
_entity.id
_entity.type
_entity.pdbx_description
1 polymer ?
#
loop_
_entity_poly.entity_id
_entity_poly.type
_entity_poly.pdbx_seq_one_letter_code
_entity_poly.pdbx_strand_id
1 'polypeptide(L)'
;MNDVISQLKNNNKLINIIRCYPQISKAALAEYLKVSWPTVSTNIEVLRKSNILSASSPLLINPDFAHMIGISVGSAQTKLTIIDMNFSPISSEKFGRVLSDLDIFCDAREYMDENRKEITNYIFFQTPDNLFELQTKLDDIIADIIKLVEKQDQFHMNIISIGIAFTGAIDNVTKKIVKSHNLEFLSDKPLNTIIYPNRLDFFDQKGINIYIDNNSNTSVVAEKYNMYNPESTNYKYRDKKNMLILYLGVGVGAGMIFNNSLYHGATNFVGELGHLELPPYPAIEFKAVESCCSCGSSECLDYRIRNDVFEMTKAEFSELTSANIKNYLMDNPKKFEIFTYYIGKVTNLLINLLNLDLIVFTGKFKEIADYMWPLLYKYINANKLSYIANECELKSSSLGPTAPSIGVAICAYFDKLGEDINWNF
;
A
#
# COMPACT_ATOMS: atom_id res chain seq x y z
N MET A 1 -3.77 3.60 -28.02
CA MET A 1 -4.07 3.31 -26.60
C MET A 1 -5.30 2.42 -26.43
N ASN A 2 -6.47 2.73 -27.02
CA ASN A 2 -7.71 1.95 -26.82
C ASN A 2 -7.59 0.45 -27.20
N ASP A 3 -6.88 0.11 -28.29
CA ASP A 3 -6.66 -1.30 -28.68
C ASP A 3 -5.78 -2.07 -27.67
N VAL A 4 -4.77 -1.40 -27.13
CA VAL A 4 -3.88 -1.95 -26.10
C VAL A 4 -4.64 -2.22 -24.80
N ILE A 5 -5.45 -1.27 -24.31
CA ILE A 5 -6.26 -1.46 -23.12
C ILE A 5 -7.29 -2.57 -23.32
N SER A 6 -7.90 -2.67 -24.50
CA SER A 6 -8.80 -3.78 -24.83
C SER A 6 -8.10 -5.15 -24.77
N GLN A 7 -6.87 -5.26 -25.26
CA GLN A 7 -6.10 -6.50 -25.17
C GLN A 7 -5.72 -6.86 -23.74
N LEU A 8 -5.29 -5.87 -22.94
CA LEU A 8 -5.02 -6.07 -21.50
C LEU A 8 -6.28 -6.56 -20.78
N LYS A 9 -7.42 -5.90 -20.99
CA LYS A 9 -8.70 -6.27 -20.39
C LYS A 9 -9.15 -7.67 -20.76
N ASN A 10 -9.17 -7.98 -22.06
CA ASN A 10 -9.62 -9.29 -22.55
C ASN A 10 -8.74 -10.47 -22.10
N ASN A 11 -7.49 -10.21 -21.73
CA ASN A 11 -6.52 -11.22 -21.31
C ASN A 11 -6.05 -11.03 -19.85
N ASN A 12 -6.70 -10.16 -19.06
CA ASN A 12 -6.22 -9.77 -17.74
C ASN A 12 -5.99 -10.99 -16.82
N LYS A 13 -6.90 -11.94 -16.81
CA LYS A 13 -6.76 -13.16 -16.00
C LYS A 13 -5.52 -13.96 -16.40
N LEU A 14 -5.28 -14.16 -17.70
CA LEU A 14 -4.09 -14.85 -18.21
C LEU A 14 -2.81 -14.10 -17.86
N ILE A 15 -2.79 -12.77 -18.03
CA ILE A 15 -1.66 -11.90 -17.68
C ILE A 15 -1.36 -11.97 -16.18
N ASN A 16 -2.39 -11.92 -15.33
CA ASN A 16 -2.22 -12.03 -13.87
C ASN A 16 -1.67 -13.39 -13.44
N ILE A 17 -2.13 -14.49 -14.03
CA ILE A 17 -1.56 -15.81 -13.74
C ILE A 17 -0.06 -15.85 -14.12
N ILE A 18 0.33 -15.32 -15.30
CA ILE A 18 1.73 -15.26 -15.70
C ILE A 18 2.54 -14.38 -14.74
N ARG A 19 1.97 -13.25 -14.27
CA ARG A 19 2.62 -12.36 -13.29
C ARG A 19 2.85 -13.06 -11.96
N CYS A 20 1.84 -13.76 -11.45
CA CYS A 20 1.91 -14.47 -10.18
C CYS A 20 2.75 -15.75 -10.23
N TYR A 21 2.81 -16.40 -11.39
CA TYR A 21 3.54 -17.64 -11.62
C TYR A 21 4.47 -17.50 -12.83
N PRO A 22 5.59 -16.75 -12.70
CA PRO A 22 6.54 -16.57 -13.79
C PRO A 22 7.01 -17.92 -14.35
N GLN A 23 7.17 -18.00 -15.67
CA GLN A 23 7.59 -19.20 -16.39
C GLN A 23 6.57 -20.37 -16.40
N ILE A 24 5.32 -20.13 -16.01
CA ILE A 24 4.25 -21.13 -16.08
C ILE A 24 4.13 -21.73 -17.50
N SER A 25 3.90 -23.03 -17.59
CA SER A 25 3.70 -23.69 -18.88
C SER A 25 2.34 -23.40 -19.50
N LYS A 26 2.22 -23.46 -20.83
CA LYS A 26 0.93 -23.32 -21.54
C LYS A 26 -0.09 -24.35 -21.09
N ALA A 27 0.34 -25.56 -20.72
CA ALA A 27 -0.53 -26.63 -20.23
C ALA A 27 -1.11 -26.28 -18.85
N ALA A 28 -0.26 -25.81 -17.92
CA ALA A 28 -0.72 -25.35 -16.61
C ALA A 28 -1.64 -24.13 -16.73
N LEU A 29 -1.36 -23.19 -17.63
CA LEU A 29 -2.25 -22.05 -17.92
C LEU A 29 -3.64 -22.52 -18.40
N ALA A 30 -3.70 -23.52 -19.28
CA ALA A 30 -4.98 -24.07 -19.75
C ALA A 30 -5.80 -24.68 -18.61
N GLU A 31 -5.14 -25.37 -17.71
CA GLU A 31 -5.75 -25.95 -16.51
C GLU A 31 -6.28 -24.85 -15.56
N TYR A 32 -5.45 -23.85 -15.23
CA TYR A 32 -5.86 -22.71 -14.38
C TYR A 32 -7.04 -21.94 -14.96
N LEU A 33 -7.02 -21.67 -16.27
CA LEU A 33 -8.07 -20.93 -16.96
C LEU A 33 -9.31 -21.77 -17.28
N LYS A 34 -9.21 -23.10 -17.15
CA LYS A 34 -10.27 -24.07 -17.53
C LYS A 34 -10.67 -23.92 -19.01
N VAL A 35 -9.69 -23.70 -19.89
CA VAL A 35 -9.89 -23.57 -21.34
C VAL A 35 -8.99 -24.54 -22.10
N SER A 36 -9.25 -24.69 -23.42
CA SER A 36 -8.43 -25.59 -24.25
C SER A 36 -7.01 -25.04 -24.45
N TRP A 37 -6.04 -25.94 -24.62
CA TRP A 37 -4.65 -25.59 -24.94
C TRP A 37 -4.53 -24.73 -26.22
N PRO A 38 -5.27 -25.00 -27.34
CA PRO A 38 -5.26 -24.12 -28.51
C PRO A 38 -5.71 -22.68 -28.19
N THR A 39 -6.74 -22.51 -27.34
CA THR A 39 -7.22 -21.19 -26.92
C THR A 39 -6.12 -20.40 -26.19
N VAL A 40 -5.43 -21.04 -25.24
CA VAL A 40 -4.29 -20.41 -24.53
C VAL A 40 -3.18 -20.06 -25.53
N SER A 41 -2.86 -20.97 -26.46
CA SER A 41 -1.80 -20.73 -27.44
C SER A 41 -2.12 -19.53 -28.34
N THR A 42 -3.37 -19.40 -28.80
CA THR A 42 -3.83 -18.25 -29.59
C THR A 42 -3.73 -16.95 -28.82
N ASN A 43 -4.19 -16.91 -27.57
CA ASN A 43 -4.12 -15.70 -26.73
C ASN A 43 -2.65 -15.29 -26.46
N ILE A 44 -1.78 -16.25 -26.21
CA ILE A 44 -0.33 -15.98 -26.03
C ILE A 44 0.28 -15.37 -27.29
N GLU A 45 -0.06 -15.88 -28.48
CA GLU A 45 0.46 -15.32 -29.75
C GLU A 45 -0.06 -13.89 -29.99
N VAL A 46 -1.31 -13.57 -29.63
CA VAL A 46 -1.84 -12.21 -29.66
C VAL A 46 -1.03 -11.30 -28.73
N LEU A 47 -0.82 -11.72 -27.47
CA LEU A 47 -0.08 -10.95 -26.48
C LEU A 47 1.41 -10.76 -26.84
N ARG A 48 2.02 -11.74 -27.50
CA ARG A 48 3.38 -11.62 -28.05
C ARG A 48 3.45 -10.61 -29.20
N LYS A 49 2.52 -10.69 -30.15
CA LYS A 49 2.45 -9.73 -31.26
C LYS A 49 2.25 -8.31 -30.80
N SER A 50 1.55 -8.12 -29.69
CA SER A 50 1.34 -6.81 -29.05
C SER A 50 2.46 -6.40 -28.09
N ASN A 51 3.55 -7.19 -28.01
CA ASN A 51 4.68 -6.94 -27.12
C ASN A 51 4.33 -6.90 -25.60
N ILE A 52 3.18 -7.46 -25.20
CA ILE A 52 2.78 -7.60 -23.79
C ILE A 52 3.55 -8.74 -23.13
N LEU A 53 3.80 -9.83 -23.88
CA LEU A 53 4.63 -10.94 -23.45
C LEU A 53 5.93 -11.00 -24.22
N SER A 54 6.96 -11.61 -23.60
CA SER A 54 8.24 -11.91 -24.24
C SER A 54 8.04 -12.70 -25.54
N ALA A 55 8.86 -12.41 -26.56
CA ALA A 55 8.78 -13.06 -27.85
C ALA A 55 9.12 -14.57 -27.82
N SER A 56 9.96 -14.98 -26.86
CA SER A 56 10.43 -16.34 -26.66
C SER A 56 9.92 -17.00 -25.38
N SER A 57 10.20 -18.28 -25.19
CA SER A 57 10.07 -18.95 -23.89
C SER A 57 11.24 -18.61 -22.98
N PRO A 58 11.06 -18.53 -21.63
CA PRO A 58 9.82 -18.74 -20.92
C PRO A 58 8.78 -17.64 -21.13
N LEU A 59 7.51 -17.88 -20.72
CA LEU A 59 6.44 -16.88 -20.74
C LEU A 59 6.71 -15.84 -19.64
N LEU A 60 7.08 -14.63 -20.05
CA LEU A 60 7.33 -13.49 -19.16
C LEU A 60 6.56 -12.28 -19.67
N ILE A 61 6.08 -11.47 -18.75
CA ILE A 61 5.51 -10.17 -19.08
C ILE A 61 6.65 -9.23 -19.48
N ASN A 62 6.42 -8.43 -20.51
CA ASN A 62 7.34 -7.34 -20.85
C ASN A 62 7.17 -6.20 -19.83
N PRO A 63 8.17 -5.94 -18.97
CA PRO A 63 8.05 -4.93 -17.91
C PRO A 63 7.86 -3.52 -18.48
N ASP A 64 8.46 -3.24 -19.65
CA ASP A 64 8.45 -1.91 -20.29
C ASP A 64 7.20 -1.65 -21.14
N PHE A 65 6.27 -2.58 -21.21
CA PHE A 65 5.04 -2.42 -22.02
C PHE A 65 4.15 -1.28 -21.52
N ALA A 66 3.97 -1.17 -20.23
CA ALA A 66 3.22 -0.09 -19.58
C ALA A 66 3.74 0.17 -18.16
N HIS A 67 3.50 1.38 -17.69
CA HIS A 67 3.89 1.83 -16.36
C HIS A 67 2.71 2.48 -15.65
N MET A 68 2.69 2.37 -14.34
CA MET A 68 1.70 2.98 -13.47
C MET A 68 2.40 3.82 -12.42
N ILE A 69 1.81 4.95 -12.08
CA ILE A 69 2.33 5.85 -11.04
C ILE A 69 1.47 5.71 -9.80
N GLY A 70 2.11 5.58 -8.64
CA GLY A 70 1.45 5.58 -7.35
C GLY A 70 1.98 6.69 -6.46
N ILE A 71 1.07 7.49 -5.92
CA ILE A 71 1.36 8.53 -4.93
C ILE A 71 0.68 8.13 -3.63
N SER A 72 1.40 8.10 -2.51
CA SER A 72 0.80 7.89 -1.20
C SER A 72 0.97 9.14 -0.34
N VAL A 73 -0.15 9.76 0.04
CA VAL A 73 -0.20 10.91 0.95
C VAL A 73 -0.39 10.36 2.37
N GLY A 74 0.71 10.18 3.08
CA GLY A 74 0.72 9.79 4.49
C GLY A 74 0.73 11.02 5.41
N SER A 75 0.50 10.82 6.69
CA SER A 75 0.50 11.93 7.68
C SER A 75 1.88 12.57 7.91
N ALA A 76 2.96 11.82 7.70
CA ALA A 76 4.32 12.33 7.86
C ALA A 76 5.00 12.58 6.51
N GLN A 77 4.82 11.66 5.56
CA GLN A 77 5.49 11.73 4.26
C GLN A 77 4.55 11.39 3.12
N THR A 78 4.68 12.12 2.03
CA THR A 78 4.11 11.80 0.72
C THR A 78 5.19 11.13 -0.12
N LYS A 79 4.83 10.01 -0.78
CA LYS A 79 5.75 9.21 -1.60
C LYS A 79 5.19 8.97 -2.98
N LEU A 80 6.08 8.98 -3.99
CA LEU A 80 5.76 8.61 -5.35
C LEU A 80 6.62 7.43 -5.79
N THR A 81 6.01 6.46 -6.42
CA THR A 81 6.66 5.29 -7.02
C THR A 81 6.14 5.06 -8.42
N ILE A 82 7.00 4.70 -9.36
CA ILE A 82 6.62 4.24 -10.70
C ILE A 82 6.85 2.73 -10.73
N ILE A 83 5.83 1.98 -11.14
CA ILE A 83 5.91 0.52 -11.27
C ILE A 83 5.75 0.08 -12.73
N ASP A 84 6.34 -1.04 -13.04
CA ASP A 84 6.27 -1.71 -14.34
C ASP A 84 5.08 -2.70 -14.44
N MET A 85 4.98 -3.42 -15.56
CA MET A 85 3.94 -4.44 -15.78
C MET A 85 4.06 -5.68 -14.88
N ASN A 86 5.18 -5.89 -14.20
CA ASN A 86 5.33 -6.93 -13.18
C ASN A 86 4.91 -6.46 -11.79
N PHE A 87 4.41 -5.22 -11.67
CA PHE A 87 4.08 -4.55 -10.42
C PHE A 87 5.29 -4.34 -9.51
N SER A 88 6.47 -4.27 -10.11
CA SER A 88 7.72 -3.95 -9.44
C SER A 88 8.09 -2.49 -9.66
N PRO A 89 8.64 -1.79 -8.65
CA PRO A 89 9.23 -0.48 -8.87
C PRO A 89 10.27 -0.54 -10.00
N ILE A 90 10.27 0.45 -10.90
CA ILE A 90 11.27 0.52 -11.95
C ILE A 90 12.68 0.60 -11.33
N SER A 91 13.71 0.13 -12.05
CA SER A 91 15.07 0.10 -11.52
C SER A 91 15.55 1.51 -11.13
N SER A 92 16.39 1.59 -10.08
CA SER A 92 16.96 2.85 -9.61
C SER A 92 17.72 3.58 -10.72
N GLU A 93 18.37 2.85 -11.64
CA GLU A 93 19.05 3.42 -12.80
C GLU A 93 18.07 4.08 -13.78
N LYS A 94 16.97 3.39 -14.13
CA LYS A 94 15.93 3.92 -15.03
C LYS A 94 15.24 5.14 -14.37
N PHE A 95 14.94 5.04 -13.08
CA PHE A 95 14.34 6.11 -12.31
C PHE A 95 15.28 7.34 -12.23
N GLY A 96 16.58 7.13 -11.97
CA GLY A 96 17.58 8.18 -11.94
C GLY A 96 17.75 8.91 -13.27
N ARG A 97 17.68 8.18 -14.41
CA ARG A 97 17.69 8.81 -15.75
C ARG A 97 16.46 9.69 -15.96
N VAL A 98 15.26 9.21 -15.61
CA VAL A 98 14.02 10.00 -15.72
C VAL A 98 14.15 11.30 -14.92
N LEU A 99 14.69 11.23 -13.70
CA LEU A 99 14.87 12.39 -12.82
C LEU A 99 15.88 13.40 -13.39
N SER A 100 17.01 12.91 -13.91
CA SER A 100 18.11 13.78 -14.38
C SER A 100 17.83 14.41 -15.74
N ASP A 101 17.34 13.60 -16.70
CA ASP A 101 17.22 14.02 -18.09
C ASP A 101 16.01 14.94 -18.33
N LEU A 102 14.98 14.84 -17.49
CA LEU A 102 13.80 15.70 -17.57
C LEU A 102 13.85 16.91 -16.65
N ASP A 103 14.83 16.96 -15.74
CA ASP A 103 14.89 17.95 -14.67
C ASP A 103 13.56 18.05 -13.89
N ILE A 104 12.95 16.87 -13.63
CA ILE A 104 11.69 16.73 -12.93
C ILE A 104 11.94 16.29 -11.50
N PHE A 105 10.98 16.59 -10.62
CA PHE A 105 11.04 16.25 -9.20
C PHE A 105 12.26 16.88 -8.47
N CYS A 106 12.79 18.00 -8.97
CA CYS A 106 13.98 18.65 -8.42
C CYS A 106 13.80 19.02 -6.95
N ASP A 107 12.64 19.59 -6.61
CA ASP A 107 12.33 19.98 -5.23
C ASP A 107 12.19 18.78 -4.29
N ALA A 108 11.80 17.62 -4.82
CA ALA A 108 11.74 16.39 -4.04
C ALA A 108 13.14 15.81 -3.74
N ARG A 109 14.17 16.16 -4.54
CA ARG A 109 15.56 15.73 -4.30
C ARG A 109 16.18 16.35 -3.06
N GLU A 110 15.75 17.55 -2.65
CA GLU A 110 16.25 18.21 -1.43
C GLU A 110 15.98 17.41 -0.15
N TYR A 111 15.02 16.46 -0.20
CA TYR A 111 14.66 15.59 0.91
C TYR A 111 15.27 14.18 0.82
N MET A 112 16.07 13.91 -0.22
CA MET A 112 16.90 12.70 -0.24
C MET A 112 18.05 12.93 0.74
N ASP A 113 18.07 12.16 1.82
CA ASP A 113 19.11 12.17 2.85
C ASP A 113 20.50 12.26 2.19
N GLU A 114 21.25 13.34 2.42
CA GLU A 114 22.60 13.56 1.90
C GLU A 114 23.58 12.41 2.23
N ASN A 115 23.22 11.55 3.20
CA ASN A 115 23.98 10.39 3.62
C ASN A 115 23.63 9.10 2.87
N ARG A 116 22.59 9.06 2.05
CA ARG A 116 22.23 7.86 1.26
C ARG A 116 22.95 7.85 -0.09
N LYS A 117 24.02 7.08 -0.15
CA LYS A 117 24.76 6.77 -1.39
C LYS A 117 23.98 5.90 -2.39
N GLU A 118 22.76 5.49 -2.08
CA GLU A 118 21.95 4.64 -2.94
C GLU A 118 20.80 5.45 -3.55
N ILE A 119 20.70 5.43 -4.88
CA ILE A 119 19.57 5.99 -5.61
C ILE A 119 18.34 5.14 -5.25
N THR A 120 17.37 5.74 -4.55
CA THR A 120 16.10 5.09 -4.27
C THR A 120 15.24 5.02 -5.53
N ASN A 121 14.37 4.03 -5.62
CA ASN A 121 13.40 3.89 -6.71
C ASN A 121 12.05 4.56 -6.38
N TYR A 122 12.06 5.53 -5.50
CA TYR A 122 10.91 6.37 -5.14
C TYR A 122 11.36 7.76 -4.72
N ILE A 123 10.44 8.71 -4.79
CA ILE A 123 10.61 10.08 -4.30
C ILE A 123 9.75 10.27 -3.06
N PHE A 124 10.15 11.12 -2.15
CA PHE A 124 9.32 11.52 -1.02
C PHE A 124 9.58 12.97 -0.61
N PHE A 125 8.58 13.56 0.04
CA PHE A 125 8.68 14.82 0.75
C PHE A 125 7.86 14.78 2.05
N GLN A 126 8.13 15.69 2.97
CA GLN A 126 7.32 15.84 4.19
C GLN A 126 5.93 16.31 3.80
N THR A 127 4.91 15.60 4.27
CA THR A 127 3.52 16.01 3.99
C THR A 127 3.22 17.30 4.74
N PRO A 128 2.82 18.40 4.06
CA PRO A 128 2.42 19.62 4.71
C PRO A 128 1.23 19.45 5.65
N ASP A 129 1.10 20.34 6.62
CA ASP A 129 0.05 20.32 7.64
C ASP A 129 -1.20 21.11 7.24
N ASN A 130 -1.21 21.70 6.05
CA ASN A 130 -2.35 22.44 5.52
C ASN A 130 -2.62 22.14 4.04
N LEU A 131 -3.86 22.41 3.62
CA LEU A 131 -4.34 22.08 2.28
C LEU A 131 -3.59 22.85 1.18
N PHE A 132 -3.32 24.13 1.39
CA PHE A 132 -2.72 24.97 0.36
C PHE A 132 -1.29 24.53 0.00
N GLU A 133 -0.47 24.25 1.00
CA GLU A 133 0.89 23.76 0.77
C GLU A 133 0.90 22.36 0.19
N LEU A 134 0.02 21.44 0.67
CA LEU A 134 -0.09 20.13 0.08
C LEU A 134 -0.54 20.20 -1.39
N GLN A 135 -1.51 21.05 -1.70
CA GLN A 135 -1.99 21.26 -3.06
C GLN A 135 -0.86 21.79 -3.97
N THR A 136 -0.07 22.74 -3.49
CA THR A 136 1.10 23.27 -4.22
C THR A 136 2.12 22.18 -4.51
N LYS A 137 2.52 21.42 -3.49
CA LYS A 137 3.49 20.31 -3.65
C LYS A 137 2.96 19.18 -4.57
N LEU A 138 1.69 18.88 -4.50
CA LEU A 138 1.08 17.90 -5.42
C LEU A 138 0.99 18.45 -6.84
N ASP A 139 0.72 19.75 -7.04
CA ASP A 139 0.68 20.36 -8.37
C ASP A 139 2.06 20.34 -9.04
N ASP A 140 3.13 20.60 -8.31
CA ASP A 140 4.51 20.49 -8.79
C ASP A 140 4.80 19.06 -9.28
N ILE A 141 4.49 18.05 -8.46
CA ILE A 141 4.64 16.64 -8.85
C ILE A 141 3.79 16.28 -10.08
N ILE A 142 2.56 16.74 -10.12
CA ILE A 142 1.64 16.45 -11.23
C ILE A 142 2.12 17.15 -12.51
N ALA A 143 2.66 18.38 -12.41
CA ALA A 143 3.29 19.05 -13.55
C ALA A 143 4.46 18.24 -14.11
N ASP A 144 5.26 17.62 -13.24
CA ASP A 144 6.35 16.75 -13.65
C ASP A 144 5.85 15.44 -14.26
N ILE A 145 4.79 14.84 -13.72
CA ILE A 145 4.15 13.67 -14.33
C ILE A 145 3.61 14.01 -15.72
N ILE A 146 3.06 15.20 -15.92
CA ILE A 146 2.61 15.67 -17.24
C ILE A 146 3.76 15.73 -18.22
N LYS A 147 4.91 16.33 -17.84
CA LYS A 147 6.13 16.32 -18.67
C LYS A 147 6.57 14.90 -19.03
N LEU A 148 6.53 13.98 -18.05
CA LEU A 148 6.85 12.56 -18.29
C LEU A 148 5.91 11.92 -19.30
N VAL A 149 4.59 12.16 -19.20
CA VAL A 149 3.59 11.66 -20.15
C VAL A 149 3.79 12.24 -21.55
N GLU A 150 4.12 13.52 -21.65
CA GLU A 150 4.38 14.18 -22.95
C GLU A 150 5.66 13.66 -23.64
N LYS A 151 6.65 13.24 -22.87
CA LYS A 151 7.95 12.72 -23.35
C LYS A 151 8.10 11.21 -23.21
N GLN A 152 6.99 10.49 -23.01
CA GLN A 152 7.00 9.04 -22.75
C GLN A 152 7.74 8.21 -23.80
N ASP A 153 7.70 8.63 -25.08
CA ASP A 153 8.40 7.94 -26.18
C ASP A 153 9.92 8.05 -26.03
N GLN A 154 10.43 9.18 -25.54
CA GLN A 154 11.87 9.39 -25.30
C GLN A 154 12.40 8.45 -24.21
N PHE A 155 11.60 8.13 -23.21
CA PHE A 155 11.99 7.30 -22.07
C PHE A 155 11.50 5.86 -22.16
N HIS A 156 10.80 5.51 -23.23
CA HIS A 156 10.14 4.21 -23.38
C HIS A 156 9.25 3.88 -22.15
N MET A 157 8.51 4.88 -21.70
CA MET A 157 7.63 4.80 -20.53
C MET A 157 6.19 5.10 -20.92
N ASN A 158 5.39 4.08 -21.10
CA ASN A 158 3.96 4.22 -21.42
C ASN A 158 3.14 4.28 -20.13
N ILE A 159 2.83 5.48 -19.61
CA ILE A 159 2.02 5.69 -18.42
C ILE A 159 0.55 5.48 -18.77
N ILE A 160 -0.10 4.51 -18.14
CA ILE A 160 -1.51 4.15 -18.42
C ILE A 160 -2.48 4.50 -17.31
N SER A 161 -2.02 4.63 -16.07
CA SER A 161 -2.85 4.97 -14.90
C SER A 161 -2.04 5.63 -13.80
N ILE A 162 -2.75 6.40 -12.95
CA ILE A 162 -2.20 7.04 -11.75
C ILE A 162 -3.09 6.68 -10.57
N GLY A 163 -2.49 6.22 -9.49
CA GLY A 163 -3.17 5.97 -8.22
C GLY A 163 -2.71 6.97 -7.16
N ILE A 164 -3.63 7.44 -6.32
CA ILE A 164 -3.31 8.31 -5.18
C ILE A 164 -3.94 7.73 -3.91
N ALA A 165 -3.12 7.25 -3.00
CA ALA A 165 -3.57 6.75 -1.71
C ALA A 165 -3.52 7.87 -0.66
N PHE A 166 -4.57 7.96 0.15
CA PHE A 166 -4.66 8.93 1.24
C PHE A 166 -4.83 8.22 2.58
N THR A 167 -4.53 8.92 3.67
CA THR A 167 -4.88 8.48 5.01
C THR A 167 -6.34 8.85 5.33
N GLY A 168 -7.10 7.90 5.89
CA GLY A 168 -8.50 8.10 6.30
C GLY A 168 -9.52 7.34 5.45
N ALA A 169 -10.79 7.66 5.65
CA ALA A 169 -11.92 7.08 4.95
C ALA A 169 -12.09 7.68 3.55
N ILE A 170 -11.97 6.87 2.51
CA ILE A 170 -11.97 7.30 1.11
C ILE A 170 -13.17 6.69 0.37
N ASP A 171 -13.97 7.53 -0.24
CA ASP A 171 -14.95 7.10 -1.23
C ASP A 171 -14.28 7.13 -2.62
N ASN A 172 -13.88 5.95 -3.10
CA ASN A 172 -13.20 5.79 -4.38
C ASN A 172 -14.14 5.96 -5.59
N VAL A 173 -15.45 5.82 -5.40
CA VAL A 173 -16.45 6.00 -6.46
C VAL A 173 -16.67 7.49 -6.75
N THR A 174 -16.93 8.28 -5.71
CA THR A 174 -17.10 9.74 -5.83
C THR A 174 -15.78 10.50 -5.82
N LYS A 175 -14.66 9.81 -5.65
CA LYS A 175 -13.29 10.36 -5.52
C LYS A 175 -13.20 11.43 -4.43
N LYS A 176 -13.67 11.10 -3.23
CA LYS A 176 -13.76 12.01 -2.11
C LYS A 176 -13.07 11.45 -0.88
N ILE A 177 -12.32 12.29 -0.18
CA ILE A 177 -11.83 12.00 1.17
C ILE A 177 -12.96 12.37 2.14
N VAL A 178 -13.64 11.36 2.67
CA VAL A 178 -14.80 11.56 3.54
C VAL A 178 -14.35 12.04 4.92
N LYS A 179 -13.35 11.38 5.50
CA LYS A 179 -12.77 11.77 6.79
C LYS A 179 -11.31 11.35 6.85
N SER A 180 -10.45 12.26 7.29
CA SER A 180 -9.07 11.97 7.63
C SER A 180 -8.76 12.45 9.05
N HIS A 181 -8.53 11.52 9.96
CA HIS A 181 -8.20 11.85 11.33
C HIS A 181 -6.76 12.36 11.50
N ASN A 182 -5.87 11.99 10.58
CA ASN A 182 -4.46 12.35 10.63
C ASN A 182 -4.11 13.60 9.81
N LEU A 183 -4.88 13.90 8.77
CA LEU A 183 -4.79 15.11 7.95
C LEU A 183 -6.19 15.74 7.88
N GLU A 184 -6.63 16.35 8.97
CA GLU A 184 -8.03 16.78 9.15
C GLU A 184 -8.47 17.78 8.08
N PHE A 185 -7.54 18.60 7.56
CA PHE A 185 -7.79 19.55 6.49
C PHE A 185 -8.20 18.89 5.16
N LEU A 186 -7.97 17.57 5.00
CA LEU A 186 -8.45 16.78 3.86
C LEU A 186 -9.88 16.26 4.04
N SER A 187 -10.44 16.31 5.26
CA SER A 187 -11.79 15.80 5.51
C SER A 187 -12.82 16.55 4.67
N ASP A 188 -13.78 15.79 4.11
CA ASP A 188 -14.86 16.28 3.25
C ASP A 188 -14.39 16.95 1.95
N LYS A 189 -13.19 16.58 1.45
CA LYS A 189 -12.62 17.14 0.22
C LYS A 189 -12.75 16.19 -0.96
N PRO A 190 -13.41 16.61 -2.04
CA PRO A 190 -13.34 15.89 -3.30
C PRO A 190 -11.96 16.08 -3.96
N LEU A 191 -11.54 15.12 -4.78
CA LEU A 191 -10.22 15.11 -5.41
C LEU A 191 -9.92 16.40 -6.20
N ASN A 192 -10.89 16.97 -6.87
CA ASN A 192 -10.74 18.20 -7.66
C ASN A 192 -10.54 19.48 -6.84
N THR A 193 -10.61 19.40 -5.51
CA THR A 193 -10.16 20.47 -4.60
C THR A 193 -8.75 20.25 -4.07
N ILE A 194 -8.18 19.06 -4.27
CA ILE A 194 -6.81 18.71 -3.87
C ILE A 194 -5.88 18.81 -5.08
N ILE A 195 -6.37 18.39 -6.23
CA ILE A 195 -5.68 18.48 -7.53
C ILE A 195 -6.48 19.41 -8.41
N TYR A 196 -5.81 20.37 -9.05
CA TYR A 196 -6.49 21.33 -9.93
C TYR A 196 -7.25 20.67 -11.08
N PRO A 197 -8.48 21.09 -11.38
CA PRO A 197 -9.32 20.46 -12.40
C PRO A 197 -8.64 20.35 -13.78
N ASN A 198 -7.90 21.37 -14.22
CA ASN A 198 -7.19 21.34 -15.49
C ASN A 198 -6.12 20.24 -15.56
N ARG A 199 -5.55 19.83 -14.43
CA ARG A 199 -4.61 18.69 -14.35
C ARG A 199 -5.36 17.37 -14.53
N LEU A 200 -6.52 17.22 -13.90
CA LEU A 200 -7.38 16.05 -14.06
C LEU A 200 -7.87 15.92 -15.51
N ASP A 201 -8.31 17.03 -16.12
CA ASP A 201 -8.76 17.09 -17.52
C ASP A 201 -7.64 16.67 -18.50
N PHE A 202 -6.38 17.04 -18.22
CA PHE A 202 -5.24 16.60 -19.03
C PHE A 202 -5.11 15.07 -19.06
N PHE A 203 -5.16 14.42 -17.91
CA PHE A 203 -5.05 12.97 -17.82
C PHE A 203 -6.23 12.27 -18.48
N ASP A 204 -7.45 12.78 -18.31
CA ASP A 204 -8.63 12.23 -18.95
C ASP A 204 -8.53 12.31 -20.48
N GLN A 205 -8.09 13.45 -21.03
CA GLN A 205 -7.84 13.62 -22.46
C GLN A 205 -6.77 12.68 -23.00
N LYS A 206 -5.77 12.33 -22.19
CA LYS A 206 -4.75 11.34 -22.53
C LYS A 206 -5.22 9.91 -22.33
N GLY A 207 -6.43 9.70 -21.81
CA GLY A 207 -6.95 8.40 -21.47
C GLY A 207 -6.22 7.75 -20.28
N ILE A 208 -5.64 8.52 -19.38
CA ILE A 208 -5.00 8.07 -18.14
C ILE A 208 -6.01 8.28 -17.01
N ASN A 209 -6.48 7.18 -16.39
CA ASN A 209 -7.38 7.28 -15.25
C ASN A 209 -6.63 7.64 -13.96
N ILE A 210 -7.33 8.32 -13.04
CA ILE A 210 -6.85 8.56 -11.69
C ILE A 210 -7.74 7.78 -10.73
N TYR A 211 -7.13 6.88 -9.94
CA TYR A 211 -7.77 6.10 -8.90
C TYR A 211 -7.38 6.62 -7.52
N ILE A 212 -8.29 6.58 -6.54
CA ILE A 212 -7.96 6.93 -5.14
C ILE A 212 -8.42 5.84 -4.19
N ASP A 213 -7.67 5.62 -3.09
CA ASP A 213 -8.04 4.67 -2.03
C ASP A 213 -7.31 5.00 -0.71
N ASN A 214 -7.57 4.21 0.33
CA ASN A 214 -6.90 4.29 1.60
C ASN A 214 -5.50 3.65 1.56
N ASN A 215 -4.53 4.26 2.27
CA ASN A 215 -3.16 3.76 2.37
C ASN A 215 -3.06 2.31 2.87
N SER A 216 -3.92 1.88 3.80
CA SER A 216 -3.89 0.51 4.33
C SER A 216 -4.45 -0.49 3.32
N ASN A 217 -5.54 -0.15 2.62
CA ASN A 217 -6.10 -0.98 1.55
C ASN A 217 -5.08 -1.20 0.43
N THR A 218 -4.41 -0.13 -0.01
CA THR A 218 -3.40 -0.24 -1.05
C THR A 218 -2.17 -0.99 -0.59
N SER A 219 -1.77 -0.85 0.67
CA SER A 219 -0.64 -1.61 1.24
C SER A 219 -0.86 -3.11 1.23
N VAL A 220 -2.08 -3.59 1.55
CA VAL A 220 -2.35 -5.04 1.53
C VAL A 220 -2.30 -5.60 0.11
N VAL A 221 -2.69 -4.81 -0.90
CA VAL A 221 -2.58 -5.18 -2.32
C VAL A 221 -1.11 -5.33 -2.73
N ALA A 222 -0.28 -4.35 -2.39
CA ALA A 222 1.16 -4.42 -2.68
C ALA A 222 1.83 -5.63 -2.03
N GLU A 223 1.60 -5.86 -0.74
CA GLU A 223 2.17 -7.01 -0.02
C GLU A 223 1.70 -8.33 -0.62
N LYS A 224 0.42 -8.45 -1.00
CA LYS A 224 -0.11 -9.67 -1.63
C LYS A 224 0.55 -9.94 -2.97
N TYR A 225 0.70 -8.95 -3.84
CA TYR A 225 1.41 -9.13 -5.11
C TYR A 225 2.89 -9.42 -4.91
N ASN A 226 3.54 -8.75 -3.96
CA ASN A 226 4.95 -9.01 -3.65
C ASN A 226 5.20 -10.43 -3.09
N MET A 227 4.21 -11.09 -2.52
CA MET A 227 4.30 -12.50 -2.12
C MET A 227 4.46 -13.45 -3.32
N TYR A 228 4.12 -13.04 -4.54
CA TYR A 228 4.38 -13.84 -5.74
C TYR A 228 5.78 -13.62 -6.33
N ASN A 229 6.54 -12.63 -5.82
CA ASN A 229 7.96 -12.50 -6.17
C ASN A 229 8.78 -13.56 -5.43
N PRO A 230 9.50 -14.47 -6.13
CA PRO A 230 10.31 -15.52 -5.49
C PRO A 230 11.41 -15.00 -4.56
N GLU A 231 11.86 -13.76 -4.76
CA GLU A 231 12.87 -13.12 -3.91
C GLU A 231 12.28 -12.50 -2.63
N SER A 232 10.96 -12.43 -2.54
CA SER A 232 10.29 -11.89 -1.35
C SER A 232 10.45 -12.81 -0.15
N THR A 233 10.76 -12.24 1.01
CA THR A 233 10.78 -12.97 2.28
C THR A 233 9.43 -13.60 2.64
N ASN A 234 8.36 -13.08 2.03
CA ASN A 234 6.98 -13.53 2.24
C ASN A 234 6.45 -14.45 1.13
N TYR A 235 7.30 -14.89 0.17
CA TYR A 235 6.90 -15.74 -0.97
C TYR A 235 6.13 -17.01 -0.58
N LYS A 236 6.49 -17.66 0.51
CA LYS A 236 5.83 -18.88 0.99
C LYS A 236 4.38 -18.67 1.45
N TYR A 237 3.94 -17.42 1.63
CA TYR A 237 2.58 -17.07 2.05
C TYR A 237 1.65 -16.67 0.88
N ARG A 238 2.11 -16.78 -0.37
CA ARG A 238 1.35 -16.36 -1.57
C ARG A 238 -0.02 -17.01 -1.70
N ASP A 239 -0.17 -18.24 -1.20
CA ASP A 239 -1.42 -19.01 -1.28
C ASP A 239 -2.42 -18.71 -0.14
N LYS A 240 -2.04 -17.86 0.83
CA LYS A 240 -2.94 -17.39 1.90
C LYS A 240 -4.05 -16.52 1.33
N LYS A 241 -5.32 -16.84 1.66
CA LYS A 241 -6.52 -16.23 1.05
C LYS A 241 -7.17 -15.16 1.90
N ASN A 242 -6.99 -15.24 3.23
CA ASN A 242 -7.58 -14.33 4.21
C ASN A 242 -6.46 -13.66 4.98
N MET A 243 -6.06 -12.48 4.55
CA MET A 243 -4.96 -11.76 5.17
C MET A 243 -5.34 -10.34 5.55
N LEU A 244 -4.66 -9.84 6.55
CA LEU A 244 -4.77 -8.48 7.02
C LEU A 244 -3.38 -7.86 7.09
N ILE A 245 -3.26 -6.61 6.63
CA ILE A 245 -2.11 -5.78 6.96
C ILE A 245 -2.50 -4.90 8.15
N LEU A 246 -1.68 -4.91 9.19
CA LEU A 246 -1.79 -4.01 10.32
C LEU A 246 -0.78 -2.87 10.12
N TYR A 247 -1.30 -1.71 9.72
CA TYR A 247 -0.48 -0.53 9.46
C TYR A 247 -0.32 0.28 10.75
N LEU A 248 0.86 0.22 11.35
CA LEU A 248 1.21 0.94 12.56
C LEU A 248 2.01 2.20 12.19
N GLY A 249 1.30 3.30 11.99
CA GLY A 249 1.86 4.61 11.62
C GLY A 249 1.75 5.64 12.75
N VAL A 250 1.30 6.85 12.42
CA VAL A 250 0.83 7.86 13.41
C VAL A 250 -0.49 7.43 14.03
N GLY A 251 -1.33 6.78 13.25
CA GLY A 251 -2.51 6.03 13.66
C GLY A 251 -2.36 4.55 13.27
N VAL A 252 -3.32 3.73 13.72
CA VAL A 252 -3.40 2.31 13.42
C VAL A 252 -4.53 2.04 12.43
N GLY A 253 -4.18 1.53 11.26
CA GLY A 253 -5.14 1.14 10.23
C GLY A 253 -4.96 -0.32 9.80
N ALA A 254 -5.94 -0.84 9.06
CA ALA A 254 -5.82 -2.15 8.44
C ALA A 254 -6.35 -2.15 7.01
N GLY A 255 -5.69 -2.93 6.15
CA GLY A 255 -6.21 -3.34 4.85
C GLY A 255 -6.48 -4.85 4.88
N MET A 256 -7.51 -5.30 4.19
CA MET A 256 -7.99 -6.68 4.32
C MET A 256 -8.21 -7.33 2.96
N ILE A 257 -7.80 -8.59 2.87
CA ILE A 257 -8.12 -9.48 1.75
C ILE A 257 -8.88 -10.67 2.34
N PHE A 258 -10.09 -10.94 1.84
CA PHE A 258 -10.87 -12.12 2.17
C PHE A 258 -11.18 -12.93 0.92
N ASN A 259 -10.99 -14.25 1.01
CA ASN A 259 -11.21 -15.16 -0.12
C ASN A 259 -10.49 -14.69 -1.40
N ASN A 260 -9.25 -14.24 -1.26
CA ASN A 260 -8.45 -13.68 -2.36
C ASN A 260 -9.06 -12.44 -3.04
N SER A 261 -9.86 -11.64 -2.36
CA SER A 261 -10.40 -10.39 -2.88
C SER A 261 -10.16 -9.25 -1.90
N LEU A 262 -9.80 -8.08 -2.40
CA LEU A 262 -9.67 -6.88 -1.58
C LEU A 262 -11.03 -6.54 -0.98
N TYR A 263 -11.08 -6.30 0.33
CA TYR A 263 -12.31 -6.00 1.06
C TYR A 263 -12.34 -4.56 1.51
N HIS A 264 -13.27 -3.80 0.97
CA HIS A 264 -13.47 -2.40 1.30
C HIS A 264 -14.57 -2.15 2.36
N GLY A 265 -15.36 -3.19 2.72
CA GLY A 265 -16.55 -3.02 3.52
C GLY A 265 -17.71 -2.40 2.73
N ALA A 266 -18.80 -2.11 3.41
CA ALA A 266 -20.02 -1.58 2.78
C ALA A 266 -19.88 -0.15 2.22
N THR A 267 -18.97 0.64 2.81
CA THR A 267 -18.81 2.09 2.53
C THR A 267 -17.36 2.48 2.25
N ASN A 268 -16.49 1.53 1.96
CA ASN A 268 -15.05 1.68 1.78
C ASN A 268 -14.26 2.15 3.03
N PHE A 269 -14.84 2.01 4.24
CA PHE A 269 -14.25 2.51 5.49
C PHE A 269 -13.85 1.38 6.44
N VAL A 270 -13.52 0.21 5.92
CA VAL A 270 -13.03 -0.91 6.73
C VAL A 270 -11.62 -0.64 7.25
N GLY A 271 -11.31 -1.15 8.44
CA GLY A 271 -9.93 -1.17 8.94
C GLY A 271 -9.54 -0.02 9.86
N GLU A 272 -10.48 0.77 10.36
CA GLU A 272 -10.26 1.86 11.33
C GLU A 272 -9.94 1.32 12.75
N LEU A 273 -8.95 0.43 12.84
CA LEU A 273 -8.60 -0.30 14.08
C LEU A 273 -8.04 0.61 15.17
N GLY A 274 -7.42 1.72 14.79
CA GLY A 274 -6.91 2.70 15.73
C GLY A 274 -7.97 3.29 16.65
N HIS A 275 -9.25 3.23 16.23
CA HIS A 275 -10.37 3.76 16.99
C HIS A 275 -11.17 2.71 17.76
N LEU A 276 -10.68 1.46 17.81
CA LEU A 276 -11.23 0.45 18.72
C LEU A 276 -10.91 0.82 20.18
N GLU A 277 -11.92 0.87 21.03
CA GLU A 277 -11.76 1.11 22.46
C GLU A 277 -11.19 -0.13 23.15
N LEU A 278 -10.17 0.07 23.96
CA LEU A 278 -9.48 -0.97 24.70
C LEU A 278 -9.39 -0.61 26.18
N PRO A 279 -9.57 -1.58 27.10
CA PRO A 279 -9.31 -1.35 28.51
C PRO A 279 -7.84 -0.95 28.73
N PRO A 280 -7.55 -0.14 29.74
CA PRO A 280 -6.17 0.25 30.07
C PRO A 280 -5.33 -0.99 30.43
N TYR A 281 -4.00 -0.83 30.30
CA TYR A 281 -3.08 -1.86 30.80
C TYR A 281 -3.31 -2.06 32.32
N PRO A 282 -3.45 -3.31 32.81
CA PRO A 282 -3.82 -3.59 34.19
C PRO A 282 -2.82 -3.02 35.21
N ALA A 283 -3.35 -2.56 36.37
CA ALA A 283 -2.60 -2.13 37.53
C ALA A 283 -1.64 -0.93 37.32
N ILE A 284 -1.85 -0.13 36.27
CA ILE A 284 -1.13 1.13 36.06
C ILE A 284 -2.17 2.22 35.79
N GLU A 285 -2.07 3.33 36.54
CA GLU A 285 -2.77 4.56 36.22
C GLU A 285 -1.89 5.42 35.33
N PHE A 286 -2.43 5.85 34.20
CA PHE A 286 -1.72 6.70 33.24
C PHE A 286 -2.20 8.15 33.36
N LYS A 287 -1.25 9.07 33.38
CA LYS A 287 -1.55 10.49 33.32
C LYS A 287 -1.94 10.84 31.88
N ALA A 288 -3.06 11.51 31.69
CA ALA A 288 -3.46 11.98 30.37
C ALA A 288 -2.52 13.08 29.87
N VAL A 289 -1.99 12.91 28.67
CA VAL A 289 -1.18 13.92 27.96
C VAL A 289 -2.09 14.78 27.07
N GLU A 290 -3.08 14.16 26.43
CA GLU A 290 -4.16 14.82 25.68
C GLU A 290 -5.51 14.41 26.26
N SER A 291 -6.55 15.22 26.07
CA SER A 291 -7.88 14.92 26.59
C SER A 291 -8.53 13.71 25.90
N CYS A 292 -8.33 13.59 24.57
CA CYS A 292 -8.89 12.51 23.77
C CYS A 292 -8.16 12.39 22.40
N CYS A 293 -8.44 11.32 21.69
CA CYS A 293 -8.10 11.15 20.28
C CYS A 293 -8.98 12.04 19.39
N SER A 294 -8.58 12.26 18.16
CA SER A 294 -9.39 12.95 17.12
C SER A 294 -10.76 12.29 16.84
N CYS A 295 -10.97 11.05 17.25
CA CYS A 295 -12.29 10.39 17.22
C CYS A 295 -13.18 10.74 18.42
N GLY A 296 -12.67 11.48 19.40
CA GLY A 296 -13.38 11.86 20.63
C GLY A 296 -13.20 10.89 21.80
N SER A 297 -12.60 9.70 21.60
CA SER A 297 -12.37 8.72 22.65
C SER A 297 -11.01 8.90 23.32
N SER A 298 -10.95 8.73 24.64
CA SER A 298 -9.72 8.61 25.44
C SER A 298 -9.34 7.16 25.73
N GLU A 299 -9.99 6.20 25.07
CA GLU A 299 -9.80 4.77 25.28
C GLU A 299 -9.47 3.98 24.02
N CYS A 300 -9.45 4.63 22.85
CA CYS A 300 -9.14 3.97 21.60
C CYS A 300 -7.66 3.58 21.50
N LEU A 301 -7.34 2.61 20.66
CA LEU A 301 -5.99 2.07 20.47
C LEU A 301 -4.97 3.17 20.14
N ASP A 302 -5.29 4.10 19.25
CA ASP A 302 -4.42 5.23 18.89
C ASP A 302 -4.09 6.10 20.10
N TYR A 303 -5.08 6.40 20.91
CA TYR A 303 -4.89 7.16 22.16
C TYR A 303 -4.02 6.37 23.13
N ARG A 304 -4.36 5.09 23.38
CA ARG A 304 -3.61 4.22 24.30
C ARG A 304 -2.14 4.11 23.92
N ILE A 305 -1.82 3.95 22.63
CA ILE A 305 -0.41 3.90 22.19
C ILE A 305 0.29 5.21 22.50
N ARG A 306 -0.27 6.36 22.13
CA ARG A 306 0.39 7.65 22.36
C ARG A 306 0.48 7.99 23.82
N ASN A 307 -0.61 7.86 24.58
CA ASN A 307 -0.69 8.26 25.98
C ASN A 307 0.02 7.27 26.92
N ASP A 308 -0.32 5.98 26.84
CA ASP A 308 0.10 5.01 27.85
C ASP A 308 1.53 4.49 27.59
N VAL A 309 1.94 4.44 26.29
CA VAL A 309 3.25 3.93 25.90
C VAL A 309 4.25 5.06 25.77
N PHE A 310 3.98 6.04 24.90
CA PHE A 310 4.95 7.08 24.57
C PHE A 310 4.85 8.34 25.41
N GLU A 311 3.74 8.57 26.11
CA GLU A 311 3.48 9.78 26.90
C GLU A 311 3.62 11.07 26.08
N MET A 312 3.11 11.05 24.84
CA MET A 312 3.27 12.08 23.82
C MET A 312 1.93 12.53 23.27
N THR A 313 1.85 13.80 22.90
CA THR A 313 0.79 14.34 22.06
C THR A 313 0.86 13.74 20.65
N LYS A 314 -0.22 13.88 19.88
CA LYS A 314 -0.24 13.42 18.47
C LYS A 314 0.83 14.13 17.64
N ALA A 315 1.06 15.41 17.86
CA ALA A 315 2.07 16.19 17.16
C ALA A 315 3.48 15.63 17.42
N GLU A 316 3.87 15.49 18.68
CA GLU A 316 5.17 14.93 19.08
C GLU A 316 5.37 13.51 18.54
N PHE A 317 4.34 12.66 18.62
CA PHE A 317 4.41 11.29 18.12
C PHE A 317 4.56 11.22 16.59
N SER A 318 4.01 12.19 15.85
CA SER A 318 4.11 12.24 14.39
C SER A 318 5.54 12.45 13.91
N GLU A 319 6.38 13.13 14.69
CA GLU A 319 7.80 13.41 14.38
C GLU A 319 8.73 12.20 14.58
N LEU A 320 8.26 11.17 15.30
CA LEU A 320 9.09 9.99 15.56
C LEU A 320 9.38 9.21 14.26
N THR A 321 10.65 8.89 14.07
CA THR A 321 11.10 7.94 13.03
C THR A 321 10.94 6.50 13.53
N SER A 322 11.02 5.51 12.61
CA SER A 322 11.05 4.09 12.99
C SER A 322 12.21 3.76 13.95
N ALA A 323 13.37 4.38 13.74
CA ALA A 323 14.53 4.21 14.60
C ALA A 323 14.30 4.78 16.01
N ASN A 324 13.68 5.98 16.11
CA ASN A 324 13.34 6.56 17.43
C ASN A 324 12.37 5.67 18.21
N ILE A 325 11.32 5.16 17.54
CA ILE A 325 10.34 4.25 18.15
C ILE A 325 11.02 2.97 18.64
N LYS A 326 11.86 2.35 17.80
CA LYS A 326 12.58 1.15 18.15
C LYS A 326 13.49 1.37 19.37
N ASN A 327 14.33 2.40 19.33
CA ASN A 327 15.25 2.71 20.44
C ASN A 327 14.47 2.98 21.73
N TYR A 328 13.43 3.81 21.67
CA TYR A 328 12.59 4.12 22.83
C TYR A 328 12.02 2.85 23.47
N LEU A 329 11.43 1.96 22.67
CA LEU A 329 10.81 0.73 23.18
C LEU A 329 11.86 -0.29 23.67
N MET A 330 13.04 -0.37 23.04
CA MET A 330 14.11 -1.24 23.50
C MET A 330 14.74 -0.77 24.81
N ASP A 331 14.89 0.55 24.99
CA ASP A 331 15.43 1.16 26.21
C ASP A 331 14.41 1.18 27.38
N ASN A 332 13.11 0.97 27.07
CA ASN A 332 12.02 0.98 28.04
C ASN A 332 11.21 -0.33 28.05
N PRO A 333 11.71 -1.43 28.65
CA PRO A 333 11.07 -2.75 28.59
C PRO A 333 9.61 -2.77 29.06
N LYS A 334 9.26 -1.91 30.04
CA LYS A 334 7.87 -1.82 30.54
C LYS A 334 6.95 -1.18 29.48
N LYS A 335 7.41 -0.15 28.78
CA LYS A 335 6.66 0.51 27.68
C LYS A 335 6.51 -0.45 26.49
N PHE A 336 7.55 -1.24 26.19
CA PHE A 336 7.49 -2.31 25.18
C PHE A 336 6.45 -3.38 25.55
N GLU A 337 6.37 -3.78 26.82
CA GLU A 337 5.36 -4.74 27.31
C GLU A 337 3.93 -4.16 27.14
N ILE A 338 3.71 -2.89 27.53
CA ILE A 338 2.40 -2.21 27.41
C ILE A 338 2.01 -2.08 25.95
N PHE A 339 2.92 -1.67 25.07
CA PHE A 339 2.70 -1.61 23.63
C PHE A 339 2.27 -2.97 23.07
N THR A 340 3.05 -4.01 23.39
CA THR A 340 2.79 -5.37 22.90
C THR A 340 1.47 -5.93 23.45
N TYR A 341 1.07 -5.53 24.67
CA TYR A 341 -0.23 -5.89 25.24
C TYR A 341 -1.38 -5.33 24.40
N TYR A 342 -1.37 -4.02 24.05
CA TYR A 342 -2.43 -3.43 23.24
C TYR A 342 -2.49 -4.05 21.83
N ILE A 343 -1.37 -4.19 21.18
CA ILE A 343 -1.29 -4.86 19.87
C ILE A 343 -1.77 -6.31 19.97
N GLY A 344 -1.39 -7.03 21.02
CA GLY A 344 -1.82 -8.41 21.27
C GLY A 344 -3.33 -8.55 21.47
N LYS A 345 -3.96 -7.59 22.17
CA LYS A 345 -5.42 -7.59 22.33
C LYS A 345 -6.14 -7.43 21.00
N VAL A 346 -5.71 -6.47 20.17
CA VAL A 346 -6.31 -6.26 18.86
C VAL A 346 -6.04 -7.43 17.93
N THR A 347 -4.80 -7.93 17.88
CA THR A 347 -4.43 -9.09 17.06
C THR A 347 -5.25 -10.33 17.43
N ASN A 348 -5.41 -10.60 18.74
CA ASN A 348 -6.24 -11.72 19.22
C ASN A 348 -7.72 -11.55 18.83
N LEU A 349 -8.27 -10.33 18.95
CA LEU A 349 -9.63 -10.02 18.53
C LEU A 349 -9.82 -10.32 17.04
N LEU A 350 -8.90 -9.84 16.19
CA LEU A 350 -8.95 -10.02 14.74
C LEU A 350 -8.85 -11.49 14.33
N ILE A 351 -7.94 -12.25 14.94
CA ILE A 351 -7.80 -13.69 14.68
C ILE A 351 -9.10 -14.43 15.03
N ASN A 352 -9.68 -14.16 16.20
CA ASN A 352 -10.91 -14.84 16.63
C ASN A 352 -12.14 -14.42 15.85
N LEU A 353 -12.24 -13.15 15.43
CA LEU A 353 -13.39 -12.62 14.72
C LEU A 353 -13.37 -12.98 13.22
N LEU A 354 -12.21 -12.92 12.60
CA LEU A 354 -12.08 -12.98 11.14
C LEU A 354 -11.47 -14.29 10.64
N ASN A 355 -10.95 -15.14 11.52
CA ASN A 355 -10.28 -16.41 11.17
C ASN A 355 -9.25 -16.24 10.03
N LEU A 356 -8.26 -15.37 10.27
CA LEU A 356 -7.24 -14.99 9.30
C LEU A 356 -6.17 -16.08 9.12
N ASP A 357 -5.66 -16.19 7.89
CA ASP A 357 -4.50 -17.02 7.55
C ASP A 357 -3.17 -16.33 7.85
N LEU A 358 -3.14 -14.98 7.76
CA LEU A 358 -1.93 -14.18 7.85
C LEU A 358 -2.22 -12.76 8.32
N ILE A 359 -1.40 -12.24 9.23
CA ILE A 359 -1.35 -10.83 9.58
C ILE A 359 0.05 -10.29 9.29
N VAL A 360 0.15 -9.23 8.48
CA VAL A 360 1.40 -8.56 8.14
C VAL A 360 1.48 -7.22 8.86
N PHE A 361 2.54 -7.01 9.61
CA PHE A 361 2.80 -5.76 10.34
C PHE A 361 3.66 -4.82 9.51
N THR A 362 3.24 -3.57 9.36
CA THR A 362 3.94 -2.55 8.57
C THR A 362 3.89 -1.16 9.21
N GLY A 363 4.44 -0.17 8.54
CA GLY A 363 4.49 1.21 9.03
C GLY A 363 5.73 1.51 9.86
N LYS A 364 5.64 2.50 10.75
CA LYS A 364 6.76 2.96 11.59
C LYS A 364 7.28 1.89 12.57
N PHE A 365 6.47 0.90 12.90
CA PHE A 365 6.81 -0.16 13.87
C PHE A 365 7.37 -1.43 13.20
N LYS A 366 7.59 -1.42 11.88
CA LYS A 366 8.14 -2.60 11.17
C LYS A 366 9.43 -3.12 11.81
N GLU A 367 10.35 -2.21 12.19
CA GLU A 367 11.66 -2.60 12.73
C GLU A 367 11.60 -3.23 14.11
N ILE A 368 10.50 -3.05 14.87
CA ILE A 368 10.31 -3.65 16.17
C ILE A 368 9.44 -4.89 16.13
N ALA A 369 8.73 -5.14 15.03
CA ALA A 369 7.76 -6.22 14.93
C ALA A 369 8.37 -7.58 15.30
N ASP A 370 9.56 -7.90 14.78
CA ASP A 370 10.20 -9.19 15.02
C ASP A 370 10.58 -9.41 16.51
N TYR A 371 10.83 -8.34 17.25
CA TYR A 371 11.10 -8.41 18.71
C TYR A 371 9.82 -8.64 19.52
N MET A 372 8.67 -8.32 18.95
CA MET A 372 7.36 -8.46 19.64
C MET A 372 6.87 -9.92 19.66
N TRP A 373 7.26 -10.76 18.70
CA TRP A 373 6.64 -12.07 18.50
C TRP A 373 6.54 -12.93 19.75
N PRO A 374 7.60 -13.15 20.57
CA PRO A 374 7.49 -14.00 21.75
C PRO A 374 6.46 -13.53 22.76
N LEU A 375 6.40 -12.21 22.99
CA LEU A 375 5.45 -11.60 23.93
C LEU A 375 4.05 -11.51 23.31
N LEU A 376 3.95 -11.20 22.03
CA LEU A 376 2.70 -11.11 21.29
C LEU A 376 1.96 -12.47 21.26
N TYR A 377 2.69 -13.55 20.97
CA TYR A 377 2.12 -14.90 21.02
C TYR A 377 1.64 -15.28 22.42
N LYS A 378 2.29 -14.81 23.49
CA LYS A 378 1.79 -14.98 24.86
C LYS A 378 0.40 -14.35 25.04
N TYR A 379 0.20 -13.13 24.55
CA TYR A 379 -1.10 -12.45 24.65
C TYR A 379 -2.17 -13.07 23.75
N ILE A 380 -1.81 -13.44 22.54
CA ILE A 380 -2.70 -14.14 21.60
C ILE A 380 -3.11 -15.49 22.18
N ASN A 381 -2.17 -16.22 22.75
CA ASN A 381 -2.38 -17.57 23.29
C ASN A 381 -3.13 -17.61 24.62
N ALA A 382 -3.12 -16.53 25.40
CA ALA A 382 -3.74 -16.48 26.71
C ALA A 382 -5.28 -16.61 26.70
N ASN A 383 -5.95 -16.22 25.60
CA ASN A 383 -7.41 -16.13 25.49
C ASN A 383 -7.93 -16.78 24.19
N LYS A 384 -7.46 -17.96 23.83
CA LYS A 384 -7.76 -18.53 22.52
C LYS A 384 -8.71 -19.69 22.50
N LEU A 385 -9.39 -19.78 21.40
CA LEU A 385 -9.75 -21.03 20.79
C LEU A 385 -8.46 -21.56 20.14
N SER A 386 -7.77 -22.49 20.80
CA SER A 386 -6.39 -22.85 20.50
C SER A 386 -6.12 -23.35 19.07
N TYR A 387 -7.15 -23.87 18.40
CA TYR A 387 -7.06 -24.33 17.02
C TYR A 387 -7.06 -23.19 15.99
N ILE A 388 -7.73 -22.06 16.25
CA ILE A 388 -7.77 -20.91 15.33
C ILE A 388 -6.44 -20.13 15.36
N ALA A 389 -5.94 -19.87 16.55
CA ALA A 389 -4.75 -19.02 16.70
C ALA A 389 -3.46 -19.67 16.19
N ASN A 390 -3.40 -21.02 16.13
CA ASN A 390 -2.24 -21.73 15.62
C ASN A 390 -2.14 -21.72 14.09
N GLU A 391 -3.24 -21.43 13.39
CA GLU A 391 -3.29 -21.40 11.92
C GLU A 391 -2.94 -20.01 11.34
N CYS A 392 -3.02 -18.95 12.15
CA CYS A 392 -2.70 -17.60 11.71
C CYS A 392 -1.21 -17.29 11.88
N GLU A 393 -0.55 -16.96 10.78
CA GLU A 393 0.85 -16.54 10.77
C GLU A 393 0.99 -15.03 10.98
N LEU A 394 2.03 -14.61 11.71
CA LEU A 394 2.37 -13.19 11.93
C LEU A 394 3.70 -12.88 11.26
N LYS A 395 3.77 -11.84 10.44
CA LYS A 395 4.95 -11.45 9.67
C LYS A 395 5.16 -9.94 9.60
N SER A 396 6.42 -9.56 9.42
CA SER A 396 6.77 -8.18 9.08
C SER A 396 6.61 -7.96 7.57
N SER A 397 6.25 -6.72 7.19
CA SER A 397 6.17 -6.28 5.80
C SER A 397 7.50 -6.45 5.08
N SER A 398 7.46 -6.92 3.85
CA SER A 398 8.63 -7.01 2.96
C SER A 398 8.89 -5.72 2.18
N LEU A 399 7.85 -4.91 1.91
CA LEU A 399 7.94 -3.67 1.13
C LEU A 399 8.19 -2.41 1.99
N GLY A 400 7.79 -2.45 3.27
CA GLY A 400 7.97 -1.30 4.16
C GLY A 400 7.17 -0.05 3.75
N PRO A 401 7.80 1.15 3.79
CA PRO A 401 7.06 2.41 3.66
C PRO A 401 6.60 2.75 2.24
N THR A 402 7.00 2.00 1.22
CA THR A 402 6.56 2.19 -0.17
C THR A 402 5.34 1.33 -0.54
N ALA A 403 4.91 0.43 0.34
CA ALA A 403 3.75 -0.43 0.08
C ALA A 403 2.49 0.35 -0.36
N PRO A 404 2.10 1.49 0.27
CA PRO A 404 0.91 2.21 -0.16
C PRO A 404 1.02 2.76 -1.59
N SER A 405 2.16 3.35 -1.98
CA SER A 405 2.35 3.91 -3.33
C SER A 405 2.42 2.83 -4.41
N ILE A 406 3.09 1.71 -4.14
CA ILE A 406 3.09 0.54 -5.03
C ILE A 406 1.66 0.00 -5.19
N GLY A 407 0.98 -0.20 -4.07
CA GLY A 407 -0.37 -0.79 -4.06
C GLY A 407 -1.41 0.07 -4.77
N VAL A 408 -1.38 1.39 -4.61
CA VAL A 408 -2.33 2.26 -5.30
C VAL A 408 -2.07 2.33 -6.80
N ALA A 409 -0.82 2.19 -7.26
CA ALA A 409 -0.49 2.05 -8.67
C ALA A 409 -1.07 0.75 -9.25
N ILE A 410 -1.01 -0.35 -8.50
CA ILE A 410 -1.64 -1.63 -8.86
C ILE A 410 -3.16 -1.48 -8.91
N CYS A 411 -3.78 -0.86 -7.91
CA CYS A 411 -5.22 -0.61 -7.90
C CYS A 411 -5.66 0.22 -9.11
N ALA A 412 -4.91 1.26 -9.45
CA ALA A 412 -5.18 2.10 -10.62
C ALA A 412 -5.09 1.32 -11.95
N TYR A 413 -4.20 0.32 -12.05
CA TYR A 413 -4.15 -0.59 -13.20
C TYR A 413 -5.45 -1.39 -13.34
N PHE A 414 -5.95 -2.01 -12.26
CA PHE A 414 -7.19 -2.78 -12.30
C PHE A 414 -8.41 -1.90 -12.56
N ASP A 415 -8.50 -0.74 -11.93
CA ASP A 415 -9.55 0.26 -12.19
C ASP A 415 -9.56 0.68 -13.67
N LYS A 416 -8.38 0.90 -14.27
CA LYS A 416 -8.25 1.20 -15.71
C LYS A 416 -8.82 0.12 -16.61
N LEU A 417 -8.72 -1.14 -16.19
CA LEU A 417 -9.30 -2.27 -16.92
C LEU A 417 -10.79 -2.49 -16.60
N GLY A 418 -11.34 -1.82 -15.58
CA GLY A 418 -12.68 -2.05 -15.07
C GLY A 418 -12.81 -3.42 -14.40
N GLU A 419 -11.77 -3.84 -13.68
CA GLU A 419 -11.65 -5.15 -13.04
C GLU A 419 -11.49 -4.99 -11.53
N ASP A 420 -12.09 -5.89 -10.77
CA ASP A 420 -11.88 -5.97 -9.34
C ASP A 420 -10.52 -6.58 -9.00
N ILE A 421 -9.93 -6.13 -7.89
CA ILE A 421 -8.67 -6.67 -7.39
C ILE A 421 -8.93 -7.99 -6.70
N ASN A 422 -8.53 -9.06 -7.35
CA ASN A 422 -8.67 -10.40 -6.80
C ASN A 422 -7.59 -11.36 -7.33
N TRP A 423 -7.38 -12.46 -6.59
CA TRP A 423 -6.41 -13.52 -6.89
C TRP A 423 -7.14 -14.88 -7.08
N ASN A 424 -8.39 -14.86 -7.55
CA ASN A 424 -9.19 -16.05 -7.85
C ASN A 424 -8.93 -16.48 -9.31
N PHE A 425 -7.80 -17.11 -9.52
CA PHE A 425 -7.38 -17.58 -10.84
C PHE A 425 -7.99 -18.90 -11.24
#